data_2e2d623bed68237fed0300ca1f3c4450
#
_entry.id   2e2d623bed68237fed0300ca1f3c4450
#
_cell.length_a   1.000
_cell.length_b   1.000
_cell.length_c   1.000
_cell.angle_alpha   90.00
_cell.angle_beta   90.00
_cell.angle_gamma   90.00
#
_symmetry.space_group_name_H-M   'P 1'
#
loop_
_entity.id
_entity.type
_entity.pdbx_description
1 polymer ?
#
loop_
_entity_poly.entity_id
_entity_poly.type
_entity_poly.pdbx_seq_one_letter_code
_entity_poly.pdbx_strand_id
1 'polypeptide(L)'
;MTASHPLKIAKLSDASRVEFGPLAFYHPLVADGDTPVRTGIQTSAPGYVAPMHWHPYTELLFIIEGEADVWLQGEEDSPKRLKAGDCVALPPDIPHSFRTVGDKTMRLLGIHANPTRISTYLDRKTDANGYPILESVVKPAAE
;
A
#
# COMPACT_ATOMS: atom_id res chain seq x y z
N MET A 1 10.42 -26.48 25.04
CA MET A 1 9.26 -25.61 24.93
C MET A 1 8.89 -25.36 23.48
N THR A 2 7.65 -25.55 23.14
CA THR A 2 7.17 -25.31 21.79
C THR A 2 6.94 -23.83 21.55
N ALA A 3 7.28 -23.36 20.37
CA ALA A 3 6.91 -22.02 19.97
C ALA A 3 5.38 -21.93 19.89
N SER A 4 4.81 -20.83 20.41
CA SER A 4 3.37 -20.59 20.34
C SER A 4 2.92 -20.25 18.92
N HIS A 5 3.86 -19.87 18.04
CA HIS A 5 3.56 -19.49 16.65
C HIS A 5 4.49 -20.25 15.70
N PRO A 6 3.92 -20.99 14.75
CA PRO A 6 4.74 -21.66 13.75
C PRO A 6 5.34 -20.61 12.80
N LEU A 7 6.37 -21.03 12.06
CA LEU A 7 6.88 -20.19 10.99
C LEU A 7 5.80 -19.96 9.95
N LYS A 8 5.70 -18.70 9.47
CA LYS A 8 4.83 -18.32 8.38
C LYS A 8 5.70 -17.99 7.18
N ILE A 9 5.54 -18.72 6.11
CA ILE A 9 6.31 -18.55 4.89
C ILE A 9 5.33 -18.24 3.77
N ALA A 10 5.52 -17.09 3.13
CA ALA A 10 4.76 -16.70 1.96
C ALA A 10 5.70 -16.57 0.78
N LYS A 11 5.28 -17.07 -0.37
CA LYS A 11 6.08 -17.00 -1.60
C LYS A 11 5.38 -16.08 -2.57
N LEU A 12 6.12 -15.15 -3.13
CA LEU A 12 5.58 -14.21 -4.09
C LEU A 12 4.97 -14.96 -5.30
N SER A 13 5.60 -16.04 -5.71
CA SER A 13 5.11 -16.84 -6.85
C SER A 13 3.74 -17.48 -6.61
N ASP A 14 3.35 -17.66 -5.34
CA ASP A 14 2.08 -18.26 -4.96
C ASP A 14 1.04 -17.23 -4.52
N ALA A 15 1.42 -15.97 -4.43
CA ALA A 15 0.55 -14.92 -3.89
C ALA A 15 -0.60 -14.63 -4.85
N SER A 16 -1.76 -14.33 -4.27
CA SER A 16 -2.89 -13.83 -5.06
C SER A 16 -2.55 -12.44 -5.60
N ARG A 17 -3.24 -12.04 -6.65
CA ARG A 17 -3.03 -10.72 -7.25
C ARG A 17 -4.27 -9.87 -7.04
N VAL A 18 -4.07 -8.69 -6.47
CA VAL A 18 -5.13 -7.70 -6.24
C VAL A 18 -4.86 -6.52 -7.17
N GLU A 19 -5.84 -6.15 -8.00
CA GLU A 19 -5.68 -5.02 -8.91
C GLU A 19 -5.90 -3.71 -8.17
N PHE A 20 -5.02 -2.74 -8.41
CA PHE A 20 -5.13 -1.37 -7.89
C PHE A 20 -5.35 -0.37 -9.03
N GLY A 21 -5.98 -0.81 -10.10
CA GLY A 21 -6.21 -0.05 -11.30
C GLY A 21 -5.35 -0.53 -12.45
N PRO A 22 -5.37 0.17 -13.60
CA PRO A 22 -4.61 -0.29 -14.78
C PRO A 22 -3.10 -0.17 -14.63
N LEU A 23 -2.62 0.63 -13.66
CA LEU A 23 -1.19 0.91 -13.52
C LEU A 23 -0.55 0.25 -12.30
N ALA A 24 -1.30 -0.48 -11.48
CA ALA A 24 -0.72 -1.07 -10.28
C ALA A 24 -1.44 -2.34 -9.86
N PHE A 25 -0.70 -3.25 -9.23
CA PHE A 25 -1.26 -4.44 -8.62
C PHE A 25 -0.48 -4.80 -7.36
N TYR A 26 -1.07 -5.66 -6.55
CA TYR A 26 -0.57 -5.97 -5.21
C TYR A 26 -0.62 -7.47 -4.98
N HIS A 27 0.43 -7.99 -4.36
CA HIS A 27 0.52 -9.38 -3.94
C HIS A 27 0.63 -9.42 -2.40
N PRO A 28 -0.45 -9.76 -1.68
CA PRO A 28 -0.30 -9.98 -0.24
C PRO A 28 0.60 -11.17 0.02
N LEU A 29 1.43 -11.09 1.05
CA LEU A 29 2.37 -12.14 1.43
C LEU A 29 1.97 -12.73 2.79
N VAL A 30 2.58 -12.25 3.88
CA VAL A 30 2.16 -12.68 5.22
C VAL A 30 0.93 -11.84 5.56
N ALA A 31 -0.25 -12.42 5.35
CA ALA A 31 -1.49 -11.66 5.37
C ALA A 31 -2.69 -12.51 5.83
N ASP A 32 -2.44 -13.58 6.58
CA ASP A 32 -3.50 -14.48 7.04
C ASP A 32 -4.19 -14.02 8.33
N GLY A 33 -3.70 -12.97 8.95
CA GLY A 33 -4.30 -12.44 10.17
C GLY A 33 -3.72 -13.02 11.46
N ASP A 34 -2.79 -13.96 11.35
CA ASP A 34 -2.23 -14.64 12.52
C ASP A 34 -0.99 -13.98 13.09
N THR A 35 -0.44 -12.99 12.39
CA THR A 35 0.76 -12.29 12.82
C THR A 35 0.43 -10.84 13.17
N PRO A 36 1.20 -10.22 14.09
CA PRO A 36 0.97 -8.81 14.45
C PRO A 36 1.15 -7.83 13.30
N VAL A 37 1.84 -8.23 12.23
CA VAL A 37 2.09 -7.40 11.06
C VAL A 37 1.60 -8.11 9.82
N ARG A 38 1.36 -7.31 8.79
CA ARG A 38 0.89 -7.80 7.49
C ARG A 38 1.80 -7.23 6.40
N THR A 39 2.13 -8.03 5.41
CA THR A 39 3.06 -7.62 4.36
C THR A 39 2.51 -7.89 2.97
N GLY A 40 3.01 -7.14 2.00
CA GLY A 40 2.71 -7.37 0.61
C GLY A 40 3.63 -6.56 -0.29
N ILE A 41 3.67 -6.96 -1.56
CA ILE A 41 4.47 -6.30 -2.59
C ILE A 41 3.53 -5.58 -3.54
N GLN A 42 3.73 -4.28 -3.72
CA GLN A 42 3.01 -3.53 -4.74
C GLN A 42 3.95 -3.24 -5.91
N THR A 43 3.43 -3.42 -7.11
CA THR A 43 4.11 -3.10 -8.36
C THR A 43 3.32 -2.01 -9.06
N SER A 44 3.97 -0.90 -9.37
CA SER A 44 3.31 0.28 -9.92
C SER A 44 4.06 0.78 -11.15
N ALA A 45 3.33 0.93 -12.25
CA ALA A 45 3.88 1.41 -13.50
C ALA A 45 4.10 2.93 -13.47
N PRO A 46 4.91 3.48 -14.39
CA PRO A 46 5.01 4.92 -14.53
C PRO A 46 3.63 5.57 -14.68
N GLY A 47 3.45 6.71 -14.03
CA GLY A 47 2.18 7.44 -14.06
C GLY A 47 1.22 7.05 -12.94
N TYR A 48 1.51 6.02 -12.18
CA TYR A 48 0.63 5.62 -11.08
C TYR A 48 0.68 6.64 -9.94
N VAL A 49 -0.51 6.99 -9.44
CA VAL A 49 -0.68 7.78 -8.22
C VAL A 49 -1.65 7.02 -7.33
N ALA A 50 -1.23 6.72 -6.11
CA ALA A 50 -2.10 6.04 -5.16
C ALA A 50 -3.23 6.98 -4.73
N PRO A 51 -4.46 6.49 -4.60
CA PRO A 51 -5.52 7.31 -4.03
C PRO A 51 -5.19 7.67 -2.58
N MET A 52 -5.55 8.87 -2.18
CA MET A 52 -5.30 9.35 -0.81
C MET A 52 -6.09 8.46 0.17
N HIS A 53 -5.38 7.91 1.16
CA HIS A 53 -6.00 7.00 2.13
C HIS A 53 -5.20 6.97 3.43
N TRP A 54 -5.78 6.37 4.46
CA TRP A 54 -5.13 6.24 5.75
C TRP A 54 -5.49 4.92 6.43
N HIS A 55 -4.67 4.55 7.41
CA HIS A 55 -4.86 3.36 8.24
C HIS A 55 -4.83 3.78 9.72
N PRO A 56 -5.52 3.06 10.61
CA PRO A 56 -5.46 3.35 12.05
C PRO A 56 -4.19 2.80 12.71
N TYR A 57 -3.17 2.49 11.94
CA TYR A 57 -1.88 1.94 12.41
C TYR A 57 -0.77 2.45 11.51
N THR A 58 0.48 2.27 11.97
CA THR A 58 1.64 2.66 11.16
C THR A 58 1.83 1.71 9.99
N GLU A 59 2.16 2.27 8.83
CA GLU A 59 2.58 1.50 7.67
C GLU A 59 4.00 1.88 7.30
N LEU A 60 4.82 0.87 6.96
CA LEU A 60 6.16 1.08 6.42
C LEU A 60 6.15 0.75 4.94
N LEU A 61 6.81 1.59 4.14
CA LEU A 61 7.04 1.31 2.73
C LEU A 61 8.53 1.24 2.49
N PHE A 62 9.00 0.12 1.97
CA PHE A 62 10.40 -0.07 1.59
C PHE A 62 10.47 -0.20 0.08
N ILE A 63 11.23 0.67 -0.59
CA ILE A 63 11.35 0.65 -2.05
C ILE A 63 12.35 -0.44 -2.44
N ILE A 64 11.87 -1.39 -3.24
CA ILE A 64 12.70 -2.49 -3.74
C ILE A 64 13.38 -2.10 -5.02
N GLU A 65 12.64 -1.47 -5.94
CA GLU A 65 13.18 -0.98 -7.21
C GLU A 65 12.39 0.23 -7.68
N GLY A 66 13.01 1.05 -8.52
CA GLY A 66 12.40 2.28 -9.00
C GLY A 66 12.44 3.38 -7.98
N GLU A 67 11.62 4.41 -8.20
CA GLU A 67 11.56 5.59 -7.33
C GLU A 67 10.11 6.01 -7.14
N ALA A 68 9.85 6.62 -5.99
CA ALA A 68 8.52 7.11 -5.66
C ALA A 68 8.63 8.46 -4.95
N ASP A 69 7.59 9.27 -5.09
CA ASP A 69 7.36 10.41 -4.23
C ASP A 69 6.25 10.03 -3.25
N VAL A 70 6.38 10.43 -1.98
CA VAL A 70 5.39 10.17 -0.94
C VAL A 70 5.07 11.47 -0.21
N TRP A 71 3.80 11.65 0.19
CA TRP A 71 3.39 12.86 0.91
C TRP A 71 2.19 12.56 1.81
N LEU A 72 2.05 13.37 2.85
CA LEU A 72 0.87 13.36 3.71
C LEU A 72 -0.13 14.41 3.18
N GLN A 73 -1.40 14.24 3.53
CA GLN A 73 -2.43 15.21 3.20
C GLN A 73 -2.02 16.60 3.68
N GLY A 74 -2.13 17.59 2.82
CA GLY A 74 -1.71 18.95 3.12
C GLY A 74 -0.28 19.25 2.73
N GLU A 75 0.49 18.24 2.35
CA GLU A 75 1.91 18.40 1.97
C GLU A 75 2.16 18.04 0.51
N GLU A 76 1.14 18.10 -0.30
CA GLU A 76 1.23 17.70 -1.71
C GLU A 76 2.28 18.48 -2.49
N ASP A 77 2.56 19.73 -2.07
CA ASP A 77 3.54 20.57 -2.74
C ASP A 77 4.98 20.29 -2.30
N SER A 78 5.18 19.42 -1.33
CA SER A 78 6.50 19.08 -0.77
C SER A 78 6.69 17.58 -0.62
N PRO A 79 6.51 16.81 -1.70
CA PRO A 79 6.66 15.36 -1.59
C PRO A 79 8.10 14.99 -1.28
N LYS A 80 8.28 13.83 -0.65
CA LYS A 80 9.61 13.30 -0.35
C LYS A 80 9.95 12.21 -1.33
N ARG A 81 11.15 12.29 -1.91
CA ARG A 81 11.63 11.29 -2.88
C ARG A 81 12.20 10.08 -2.17
N LEU A 82 11.72 8.89 -2.57
CA LEU A 82 12.24 7.61 -2.10
C LEU A 82 12.85 6.87 -3.27
N LYS A 83 14.03 6.30 -3.05
CA LYS A 83 14.75 5.48 -4.02
C LYS A 83 14.88 4.06 -3.48
N ALA A 84 15.28 3.13 -4.34
CA ALA A 84 15.51 1.75 -3.94
C ALA A 84 16.43 1.71 -2.70
N GLY A 85 15.99 0.99 -1.67
CA GLY A 85 16.68 0.91 -0.40
C GLY A 85 16.18 1.88 0.67
N ASP A 86 15.31 2.83 0.30
CA ASP A 86 14.74 3.77 1.28
C ASP A 86 13.48 3.18 1.90
N CYS A 87 13.27 3.51 3.18
CA CYS A 87 12.09 3.11 3.92
C CYS A 87 11.44 4.32 4.57
N VAL A 88 10.12 4.42 4.46
CA VAL A 88 9.35 5.49 5.10
C VAL A 88 8.34 4.90 6.06
N ALA A 89 8.13 5.56 7.20
CA ALA A 89 7.08 5.22 8.14
C ALA A 89 5.94 6.22 7.97
N LEU A 90 4.76 5.71 7.63
CA LEU A 90 3.56 6.51 7.47
C LEU A 90 2.79 6.48 8.80
N PRO A 91 2.51 7.64 9.40
CA PRO A 91 1.85 7.68 10.70
C PRO A 91 0.40 7.20 10.62
N PRO A 92 -0.15 6.66 11.73
CA PRO A 92 -1.55 6.27 11.76
C PRO A 92 -2.46 7.48 11.64
N ASP A 93 -3.66 7.27 11.08
CA ASP A 93 -4.77 8.21 11.06
C ASP A 93 -4.57 9.45 10.17
N ILE A 94 -3.45 9.55 9.48
CA ILE A 94 -3.16 10.69 8.59
C ILE A 94 -3.19 10.20 7.16
N PRO A 95 -4.05 10.77 6.30
CA PRO A 95 -4.09 10.37 4.90
C PRO A 95 -2.75 10.61 4.19
N HIS A 96 -2.38 9.67 3.36
CA HIS A 96 -1.12 9.71 2.60
C HIS A 96 -1.35 9.21 1.17
N SER A 97 -0.40 9.53 0.33
CA SER A 97 -0.36 9.05 -1.04
C SER A 97 1.09 8.93 -1.49
N PHE A 98 1.28 8.27 -2.61
CA PHE A 98 2.58 8.19 -3.27
C PHE A 98 2.36 8.03 -4.77
N ARG A 99 3.41 8.28 -5.54
CA ARG A 99 3.37 8.10 -6.99
C ARG A 99 4.68 7.50 -7.47
N THR A 100 4.60 6.76 -8.56
CA THR A 100 5.78 6.29 -9.26
C THR A 100 6.44 7.46 -9.96
N VAL A 101 7.76 7.57 -9.82
CA VAL A 101 8.56 8.63 -10.44
C VAL A 101 9.40 8.06 -11.55
N GLY A 102 9.52 8.80 -12.64
CA GLY A 102 10.35 8.40 -13.77
C GLY A 102 9.64 7.47 -14.73
N ASP A 103 10.44 6.79 -15.55
CA ASP A 103 9.94 5.94 -16.64
C ASP A 103 10.08 4.45 -16.36
N LYS A 104 10.43 4.09 -15.11
CA LYS A 104 10.60 2.68 -14.71
C LYS A 104 9.51 2.26 -13.74
N THR A 105 9.24 0.97 -13.74
CA THR A 105 8.34 0.36 -12.75
C THR A 105 8.92 0.54 -11.34
N MET A 106 8.05 0.85 -10.40
CA MET A 106 8.40 0.92 -8.99
C MET A 106 7.82 -0.29 -8.27
N ARG A 107 8.60 -0.91 -7.40
CA ARG A 107 8.12 -1.99 -6.53
C ARG A 107 8.47 -1.65 -5.10
N LEU A 108 7.52 -1.92 -4.21
CA LEU A 108 7.71 -1.66 -2.79
C LEU A 108 7.19 -2.83 -1.97
N LEU A 109 7.80 -3.00 -0.79
CA LEU A 109 7.28 -3.86 0.25
C LEU A 109 6.52 -2.98 1.23
N GLY A 110 5.22 -3.26 1.41
CA GLY A 110 4.40 -2.61 2.41
C GLY A 110 4.31 -3.48 3.65
N ILE A 111 4.46 -2.86 4.81
CA ILE A 111 4.34 -3.53 6.10
C ILE A 111 3.31 -2.76 6.92
N HIS A 112 2.19 -3.41 7.20
CA HIS A 112 1.12 -2.87 8.03
C HIS A 112 1.31 -3.37 9.46
N ALA A 113 1.34 -2.46 10.42
CA ALA A 113 1.51 -2.83 11.84
C ALA A 113 0.17 -3.25 12.44
N ASN A 114 -0.50 -4.19 11.80
CA ASN A 114 -1.79 -4.73 12.22
C ASN A 114 -2.03 -6.05 11.49
N PRO A 115 -2.65 -7.04 12.15
CA PRO A 115 -2.95 -8.32 11.49
C PRO A 115 -3.90 -8.18 10.30
N THR A 116 -4.82 -7.23 10.35
CA THR A 116 -5.87 -7.04 9.35
C THR A 116 -5.63 -5.74 8.58
N ARG A 117 -5.89 -5.76 7.29
CA ARG A 117 -5.82 -4.54 6.47
C ARG A 117 -7.06 -3.70 6.73
N ILE A 118 -6.86 -2.51 7.28
CA ILE A 118 -7.92 -1.53 7.51
C ILE A 118 -7.49 -0.26 6.79
N SER A 119 -8.23 0.11 5.76
CA SER A 119 -7.92 1.27 4.93
C SER A 119 -9.16 2.12 4.72
N THR A 120 -9.00 3.43 4.83
CA THR A 120 -10.07 4.37 4.51
C THR A 120 -9.59 5.25 3.37
N TYR A 121 -10.30 5.22 2.25
CA TYR A 121 -10.01 6.03 1.08
C TYR A 121 -10.91 7.26 1.06
N LEU A 122 -10.39 8.40 0.66
CA LEU A 122 -11.15 9.65 0.65
C LEU A 122 -12.17 9.69 -0.48
N ASP A 123 -11.93 8.96 -1.58
CA ASP A 123 -12.73 9.05 -2.79
C ASP A 123 -13.41 7.74 -3.21
N ARG A 124 -13.30 6.68 -2.40
CA ARG A 124 -13.89 5.38 -2.75
C ARG A 124 -14.09 4.52 -1.53
N LYS A 125 -14.82 3.42 -1.72
CA LYS A 125 -15.09 2.45 -0.66
C LYS A 125 -14.06 1.33 -0.68
N THR A 126 -14.01 0.57 0.39
CA THR A 126 -13.19 -0.64 0.48
C THR A 126 -14.08 -1.87 0.45
N ASP A 127 -13.52 -2.98 -0.02
CA ASP A 127 -14.18 -4.27 0.04
C ASP A 127 -14.01 -4.90 1.43
N ALA A 128 -14.51 -6.11 1.62
CA ALA A 128 -14.45 -6.80 2.91
C ALA A 128 -13.03 -7.10 3.37
N ASN A 129 -12.06 -7.08 2.47
CA ASN A 129 -10.65 -7.35 2.76
C ASN A 129 -9.82 -6.08 2.93
N GLY A 130 -10.47 -4.90 2.90
CA GLY A 130 -9.79 -3.63 3.08
C GLY A 130 -9.11 -3.09 1.83
N TYR A 131 -9.40 -3.65 0.66
CA TYR A 131 -8.86 -3.17 -0.61
C TYR A 131 -9.79 -2.16 -1.25
N PRO A 132 -9.26 -1.22 -2.05
CA PRO A 132 -10.12 -0.22 -2.68
C PRO A 132 -11.00 -0.85 -3.75
N ILE A 133 -12.26 -0.42 -3.79
CA ILE A 133 -13.18 -0.82 -4.84
C ILE A 133 -12.97 0.15 -5.99
N LEU A 134 -12.42 -0.34 -7.10
CA LEU A 134 -11.96 0.51 -8.19
C LEU A 134 -13.08 1.24 -8.91
N GLU A 135 -14.28 0.71 -8.86
CA GLU A 135 -15.42 1.24 -9.61
C GLU A 135 -16.32 2.12 -8.75
N SER A 136 -15.97 2.34 -7.46
CA SER A 136 -16.80 3.08 -6.54
C SER A 136 -16.27 4.50 -6.25
N VAL A 137 -15.54 5.08 -7.20
CA VAL A 137 -15.01 6.43 -7.04
C VAL A 137 -16.17 7.40 -6.92
N VAL A 138 -16.11 8.27 -5.90
CA VAL A 138 -17.11 9.30 -5.70
C VAL A 138 -16.91 10.39 -6.73
N LYS A 139 -17.97 10.70 -7.49
CA LYS A 139 -17.92 11.72 -8.53
C LYS A 139 -18.70 12.94 -8.10
N PRO A 140 -18.35 14.13 -8.66
CA PRO A 140 -19.12 15.34 -8.38
C PRO A 140 -20.57 15.16 -8.79
N ALA A 141 -21.46 15.74 -7.99
CA ALA A 141 -22.89 15.62 -8.23
C ALA A 141 -23.33 16.34 -9.52
N ALA A 142 -22.52 17.24 -10.02
CA ALA A 142 -22.85 18.00 -11.24
C ALA A 142 -22.74 17.19 -12.52
N GLU A 143 -22.28 16.00 -12.45
CA GLU A 143 -22.13 15.11 -13.60
C GLU A 143 -23.45 14.76 -14.33
#